data_167289f5029f0e5d42bb1faf5cb13b3a
#
_entry.id   167289f5029f0e5d42bb1faf5cb13b3a
#
_cell.length_a   1.000
_cell.length_b   1.000
_cell.length_c   1.000
_cell.angle_alpha   90.00
_cell.angle_beta   90.00
_cell.angle_gamma   90.00
#
_symmetry.space_group_name_H-M   'P 1'
#
loop_
_entity.id
_entity.type
_entity.pdbx_description
1 polymer ?
#
loop_
_entity_poly.entity_id
_entity_poly.type
_entity_poly.pdbx_seq_one_letter_code
_entity_poly.pdbx_strand_id
1 'polypeptide(L)'
;LVVLKGKGVVLNEPSVVAVVENKGKKSVLAVGDEAKTMLGRTPGNIQAIRPLRDGVIADFVVTEEMIKHFIKKVHKKTLANPRILICVPTGSTPVERKAIQDSALAAGARKVNLIEEPIAAAVGAGLPISEATGSMVVDIGGGTTEIAVLSLGGVVYSESLRVAGDAMDNSLKEYMREEYNLMIGDSTAEKIKKDIGTAIPTNNNTYAVKGRDLRS
;
A
#
# COMPACT_ATOMS: atom_id res chain seq x y z
N LEU A 1 -5.44 -4.34 -2.21
CA LEU A 1 -5.90 -5.61 -2.76
C LEU A 1 -7.07 -6.14 -1.94
N VAL A 2 -8.20 -6.52 -2.59
CA VAL A 2 -9.36 -7.15 -1.92
C VAL A 2 -9.62 -8.52 -2.53
N VAL A 3 -9.70 -9.52 -1.67
CA VAL A 3 -9.96 -10.91 -2.04
C VAL A 3 -11.35 -11.31 -1.54
N LEU A 4 -12.16 -11.91 -2.40
CA LEU A 4 -13.45 -12.48 -2.02
C LEU A 4 -13.34 -14.01 -1.95
N LYS A 5 -13.73 -14.58 -0.80
CA LYS A 5 -13.68 -16.04 -0.60
C LYS A 5 -14.43 -16.76 -1.73
N GLY A 6 -13.74 -17.69 -2.40
CA GLY A 6 -14.27 -18.47 -3.52
C GLY A 6 -14.25 -17.78 -4.88
N LYS A 7 -13.81 -16.51 -4.96
CA LYS A 7 -13.68 -15.77 -6.23
C LYS A 7 -12.28 -15.24 -6.52
N GLY A 8 -11.37 -15.33 -5.53
CA GLY A 8 -10.03 -14.78 -5.66
C GLY A 8 -9.98 -13.25 -5.55
N VAL A 9 -8.98 -12.65 -6.19
CA VAL A 9 -8.79 -11.18 -6.21
C VAL A 9 -9.90 -10.54 -7.02
N VAL A 10 -10.68 -9.67 -6.38
CA VAL A 10 -11.82 -8.95 -7.00
C VAL A 10 -11.58 -7.45 -7.14
N LEU A 11 -10.56 -6.92 -6.44
CA LEU A 11 -10.14 -5.53 -6.52
C LEU A 11 -8.64 -5.43 -6.26
N ASN A 12 -7.93 -4.74 -7.14
CA ASN A 12 -6.51 -4.43 -6.99
C ASN A 12 -6.32 -2.95 -7.30
N GLU A 13 -6.36 -2.14 -6.26
CA GLU A 13 -6.23 -0.69 -6.37
C GLU A 13 -5.26 -0.16 -5.31
N PRO A 14 -4.57 0.94 -5.59
CA PRO A 14 -3.67 1.57 -4.65
C PRO A 14 -4.44 2.23 -3.48
N SER A 15 -3.81 2.30 -2.31
CA SER A 15 -4.31 3.02 -1.14
C SER A 15 -4.06 4.52 -1.29
N VAL A 16 -4.78 5.14 -2.22
CA VAL A 16 -4.74 6.58 -2.49
C VAL A 16 -6.15 7.14 -2.46
N VAL A 17 -6.31 8.32 -1.88
CA VAL A 17 -7.60 9.02 -1.80
C VAL A 17 -7.40 10.47 -2.19
N ALA A 18 -8.23 10.97 -3.10
CA ALA A 18 -8.33 12.38 -3.40
C ALA A 18 -9.43 13.00 -2.51
N VAL A 19 -9.07 14.01 -1.75
CA VAL A 19 -9.98 14.77 -0.89
C VAL A 19 -10.10 16.20 -1.39
N VAL A 20 -11.30 16.74 -1.35
CA VAL A 20 -11.56 18.17 -1.58
C VAL A 20 -11.92 18.82 -0.25
N GLU A 21 -11.30 19.95 0.02
CA GLU A 21 -11.61 20.76 1.20
C GLU A 21 -12.43 21.99 0.80
N ASN A 22 -13.67 22.03 1.28
CA ASN A 22 -14.60 23.14 1.06
C ASN A 22 -15.04 23.70 2.42
N LYS A 23 -14.70 24.96 2.70
CA LYS A 23 -15.08 25.66 3.95
C LYS A 23 -14.74 24.87 5.21
N GLY A 24 -13.53 24.26 5.26
CA GLY A 24 -13.06 23.46 6.39
C GLY A 24 -13.65 22.05 6.50
N LYS A 25 -14.50 21.64 5.55
CA LYS A 25 -15.04 20.27 5.49
C LYS A 25 -14.36 19.48 4.40
N LYS A 26 -13.70 18.39 4.78
CA LYS A 26 -13.10 17.43 3.84
C LYS A 26 -14.16 16.47 3.33
N SER A 27 -14.17 16.21 2.02
CA SER A 27 -14.97 15.17 1.39
C SER A 27 -14.14 14.38 0.40
N VAL A 28 -14.43 13.10 0.28
CA VAL A 28 -13.72 12.20 -0.66
C VAL A 28 -14.23 12.45 -2.08
N LEU A 29 -13.32 12.71 -2.99
CA LEU A 29 -13.58 12.93 -4.42
C LEU A 29 -13.36 11.66 -5.23
N ALA A 30 -12.24 10.96 -4.99
CA ALA A 30 -11.88 9.74 -5.70
C ALA A 30 -11.06 8.81 -4.78
N VAL A 31 -11.04 7.52 -5.10
CA VAL A 31 -10.30 6.48 -4.35
C VAL A 31 -9.62 5.55 -5.35
N GLY A 32 -8.47 5.01 -4.97
CA GLY A 32 -7.77 3.98 -5.73
C GLY A 32 -7.06 4.54 -6.97
N ASP A 33 -7.21 3.87 -8.10
CA ASP A 33 -6.53 4.23 -9.35
C ASP A 33 -6.89 5.63 -9.84
N GLU A 34 -8.15 6.03 -9.71
CA GLU A 34 -8.60 7.37 -10.08
C GLU A 34 -7.87 8.44 -9.25
N ALA A 35 -7.80 8.25 -7.93
CA ALA A 35 -7.07 9.15 -7.05
C ALA A 35 -5.55 9.15 -7.33
N LYS A 36 -4.98 8.00 -7.69
CA LYS A 36 -3.55 7.87 -8.06
C LYS A 36 -3.19 8.75 -9.26
N THR A 37 -4.07 8.87 -10.25
CA THR A 37 -3.83 9.74 -11.42
C THR A 37 -3.77 11.23 -11.06
N MET A 38 -4.33 11.60 -9.91
CA MET A 38 -4.37 12.97 -9.42
C MET A 38 -3.14 13.36 -8.58
N LEU A 39 -2.29 12.39 -8.19
CA LEU A 39 -1.08 12.68 -7.41
C LEU A 39 -0.18 13.69 -8.13
N GLY A 40 0.16 14.78 -7.44
CA GLY A 40 1.01 15.85 -7.97
C GLY A 40 0.40 16.69 -9.09
N ARG A 41 -0.91 16.56 -9.36
CA ARG A 41 -1.62 17.27 -10.46
C ARG A 41 -2.90 17.95 -10.01
N THR A 42 -3.14 18.07 -8.71
CA THR A 42 -4.38 18.62 -8.17
C THR A 42 -4.31 20.14 -8.00
N PRO A 43 -5.41 20.89 -8.24
CA PRO A 43 -5.52 22.29 -7.87
C PRO A 43 -5.55 22.46 -6.33
N GLY A 44 -5.31 23.66 -5.83
CA GLY A 44 -5.00 23.94 -4.43
C GLY A 44 -6.04 23.51 -3.37
N ASN A 45 -7.28 23.27 -3.76
CA ASN A 45 -8.34 22.81 -2.85
C ASN A 45 -8.55 21.29 -2.89
N ILE A 46 -7.83 20.57 -3.74
CA ILE A 46 -7.87 19.11 -3.86
C ILE A 46 -6.50 18.55 -3.47
N GLN A 47 -6.48 17.55 -2.61
CA GLN A 47 -5.27 16.85 -2.21
C GLN A 47 -5.43 15.35 -2.46
N ALA A 48 -4.50 14.77 -3.22
CA ALA A 48 -4.38 13.30 -3.30
C ALA A 48 -3.39 12.84 -2.24
N ILE A 49 -3.85 12.03 -1.30
CA ILE A 49 -3.09 11.58 -0.14
C ILE A 49 -3.07 10.05 -0.07
N ARG A 50 -2.04 9.52 0.56
CA ARG A 50 -1.97 8.10 0.96
C ARG A 50 -2.38 8.02 2.44
N PRO A 51 -3.60 7.55 2.75
CA PRO A 51 -4.09 7.48 4.13
C PRO A 51 -3.36 6.44 4.98
N LEU A 52 -2.73 5.47 4.32
CA LEU A 52 -1.80 4.51 4.91
C LEU A 52 -0.39 4.85 4.41
N ARG A 53 0.53 5.12 5.31
CA ARG A 53 1.90 5.44 5.01
C ARG A 53 2.82 4.68 5.96
N ASP A 54 3.84 4.03 5.41
CA ASP A 54 4.83 3.26 6.17
C ASP A 54 4.19 2.21 7.12
N GLY A 55 3.10 1.57 6.67
CA GLY A 55 2.34 0.60 7.46
C GLY A 55 1.44 1.20 8.53
N VAL A 56 1.35 2.52 8.65
CA VAL A 56 0.60 3.25 9.69
C VAL A 56 -0.56 4.03 9.10
N ILE A 57 -1.66 4.18 9.86
CA ILE A 57 -2.74 5.09 9.49
C ILE A 57 -2.30 6.54 9.72
N ALA A 58 -2.13 7.29 8.64
CA ALA A 58 -1.81 8.72 8.68
C ALA A 58 -3.06 9.60 8.86
N ASP A 59 -4.22 9.15 8.37
CA ASP A 59 -5.51 9.84 8.50
C ASP A 59 -6.64 8.83 8.67
N PHE A 60 -7.24 8.79 9.87
CA PHE A 60 -8.28 7.81 10.22
C PHE A 60 -9.56 8.01 9.42
N VAL A 61 -10.01 9.26 9.26
CA VAL A 61 -11.26 9.57 8.56
C VAL A 61 -11.17 9.17 7.09
N VAL A 62 -10.05 9.49 6.46
CA VAL A 62 -9.81 9.16 5.06
C VAL A 62 -9.62 7.66 4.87
N THR A 63 -8.96 6.96 5.81
CA THR A 63 -8.83 5.50 5.81
C THR A 63 -10.19 4.81 5.91
N GLU A 64 -11.05 5.27 6.83
CA GLU A 64 -12.41 4.74 6.97
C GLU A 64 -13.20 4.87 5.66
N GLU A 65 -13.19 6.05 5.06
CA GLU A 65 -13.90 6.29 3.79
C GLU A 65 -13.33 5.47 2.63
N MET A 66 -12.00 5.26 2.59
CA MET A 66 -11.36 4.38 1.62
C MET A 66 -11.82 2.92 1.79
N ILE A 67 -11.79 2.40 3.01
CA ILE A 67 -12.25 1.03 3.32
C ILE A 67 -13.73 0.89 2.95
N LYS A 68 -14.55 1.87 3.32
CA LYS A 68 -15.99 1.91 2.99
C LYS A 68 -16.24 1.91 1.48
N HIS A 69 -15.44 2.66 0.72
CA HIS A 69 -15.48 2.65 -0.74
C HIS A 69 -15.19 1.26 -1.30
N PHE A 70 -14.10 0.62 -0.85
CA PHE A 70 -13.74 -0.73 -1.30
C PHE A 70 -14.77 -1.78 -0.92
N ILE A 71 -15.32 -1.73 0.30
CA ILE A 71 -16.41 -2.62 0.72
C ILE A 71 -17.60 -2.44 -0.22
N LYS A 72 -18.05 -1.21 -0.46
CA LYS A 72 -19.19 -0.94 -1.35
C LYS A 72 -18.96 -1.40 -2.79
N LYS A 73 -17.73 -1.23 -3.30
CA LYS A 73 -17.36 -1.62 -4.66
C LYS A 73 -17.42 -3.13 -4.86
N VAL A 74 -17.03 -3.90 -3.84
CA VAL A 74 -16.98 -5.37 -3.89
C VAL A 74 -18.30 -6.01 -3.41
N HIS A 75 -18.88 -5.46 -2.35
CA HIS A 75 -20.05 -6.02 -1.68
C HIS A 75 -21.35 -5.39 -2.20
N LYS A 76 -21.64 -5.61 -3.49
CA LYS A 76 -22.84 -5.07 -4.15
C LYS A 76 -24.10 -5.72 -3.59
N LYS A 77 -24.96 -4.94 -2.91
CA LYS A 77 -26.39 -5.24 -2.62
C LYS A 77 -26.69 -6.51 -1.81
N THR A 78 -25.87 -6.89 -0.84
CA THR A 78 -26.30 -7.91 0.12
C THR A 78 -26.84 -7.24 1.39
N LEU A 79 -27.94 -7.78 1.95
CA LEU A 79 -28.56 -7.32 3.19
C LEU A 79 -27.68 -7.57 4.43
N ALA A 80 -26.63 -8.39 4.29
CA ALA A 80 -25.75 -8.75 5.39
C ALA A 80 -24.39 -8.05 5.28
N ASN A 81 -23.94 -7.45 6.39
CA ASN A 81 -22.62 -6.85 6.51
C ASN A 81 -21.51 -7.92 6.43
N PRO A 82 -20.40 -7.66 5.72
CA PRO A 82 -19.35 -8.64 5.51
C PRO A 82 -18.54 -8.95 6.79
N ARG A 83 -17.97 -10.16 6.83
CA ARG A 83 -16.85 -10.49 7.73
C ARG A 83 -15.57 -10.21 6.97
N ILE A 84 -14.66 -9.45 7.58
CA ILE A 84 -13.43 -8.98 6.92
C ILE A 84 -12.22 -9.51 7.69
N LEU A 85 -11.21 -9.95 6.94
CA LEU A 85 -9.86 -10.23 7.40
C LEU A 85 -8.95 -9.17 6.79
N ILE A 86 -8.16 -8.47 7.61
CA ILE A 86 -7.26 -7.40 7.17
C ILE A 86 -5.84 -7.79 7.54
N CYS A 87 -4.92 -7.69 6.57
CA CYS A 87 -3.50 -7.84 6.80
C CYS A 87 -2.95 -6.58 7.48
N VAL A 88 -2.08 -6.79 8.45
CA VAL A 88 -1.38 -5.72 9.18
C VAL A 88 0.11 -6.04 9.27
N PRO A 89 1.00 -5.03 9.21
CA PRO A 89 2.42 -5.23 9.44
C PRO A 89 2.68 -5.87 10.80
N THR A 90 3.69 -6.72 10.90
CA THR A 90 4.06 -7.39 12.16
C THR A 90 4.42 -6.38 13.24
N GLY A 91 5.10 -5.27 12.86
CA GLY A 91 5.47 -4.18 13.77
C GLY A 91 4.32 -3.25 14.19
N SER A 92 3.06 -3.52 13.79
CA SER A 92 1.92 -2.67 14.15
C SER A 92 1.66 -2.69 15.65
N THR A 93 1.55 -1.50 16.24
CA THR A 93 1.22 -1.32 17.66
C THR A 93 -0.23 -1.75 17.97
N PRO A 94 -0.57 -2.07 19.24
CA PRO A 94 -1.95 -2.35 19.62
C PRO A 94 -2.93 -1.22 19.28
N VAL A 95 -2.48 0.04 19.34
CA VAL A 95 -3.31 1.21 19.00
C VAL A 95 -3.61 1.24 17.51
N GLU A 96 -2.62 1.01 16.65
CA GLU A 96 -2.79 0.94 15.21
C GLU A 96 -3.70 -0.23 14.79
N ARG A 97 -3.49 -1.42 15.38
CA ARG A 97 -4.35 -2.58 15.15
C ARG A 97 -5.81 -2.29 15.53
N LYS A 98 -6.03 -1.65 16.68
CA LYS A 98 -7.37 -1.25 17.13
C LYS A 98 -7.99 -0.23 16.17
N ALA A 99 -7.23 0.75 15.73
CA ALA A 99 -7.69 1.76 14.79
C ALA A 99 -8.12 1.18 13.44
N ILE A 100 -7.37 0.22 12.89
CA ILE A 100 -7.74 -0.50 11.66
C ILE A 100 -9.05 -1.27 11.86
N GLN A 101 -9.21 -1.97 12.99
CA GLN A 101 -10.44 -2.68 13.30
C GLN A 101 -11.64 -1.74 13.40
N ASP A 102 -11.50 -0.63 14.12
CA ASP A 102 -12.58 0.34 14.32
C ASP A 102 -12.96 1.02 13.00
N SER A 103 -11.99 1.39 12.15
CA SER A 103 -12.26 1.94 10.82
C SER A 103 -13.04 0.97 9.93
N ALA A 104 -12.69 -0.31 9.95
CA ALA A 104 -13.40 -1.32 9.16
C ALA A 104 -14.82 -1.62 9.71
N LEU A 105 -15.02 -1.61 11.03
CA LEU A 105 -16.34 -1.73 11.64
C LEU A 105 -17.22 -0.52 11.31
N ALA A 106 -16.68 0.71 11.41
CA ALA A 106 -17.37 1.94 11.03
C ALA A 106 -17.72 1.99 9.53
N ALA A 107 -16.87 1.38 8.69
CA ALA A 107 -17.12 1.21 7.25
C ALA A 107 -18.23 0.18 6.94
N GLY A 108 -18.77 -0.52 7.94
CA GLY A 108 -19.91 -1.42 7.81
C GLY A 108 -19.57 -2.91 7.87
N ALA A 109 -18.37 -3.29 8.31
CA ALA A 109 -18.06 -4.69 8.56
C ALA A 109 -18.82 -5.22 9.80
N ARG A 110 -19.33 -6.46 9.73
CA ARG A 110 -19.97 -7.13 10.89
C ARG A 110 -18.94 -7.66 11.88
N LYS A 111 -17.82 -8.15 11.37
CA LYS A 111 -16.71 -8.70 12.15
C LYS A 111 -15.40 -8.45 11.40
N VAL A 112 -14.38 -8.00 12.13
CA VAL A 112 -13.05 -7.78 11.63
C VAL A 112 -12.07 -8.67 12.40
N ASN A 113 -11.26 -9.44 11.69
CA ASN A 113 -10.10 -10.13 12.20
C ASN A 113 -8.85 -9.53 11.57
N LEU A 114 -7.74 -9.56 12.28
CA LEU A 114 -6.44 -9.15 11.76
C LEU A 114 -5.56 -10.38 11.57
N ILE A 115 -4.68 -10.33 10.58
CA ILE A 115 -3.63 -11.31 10.30
C ILE A 115 -2.35 -10.56 9.99
N GLU A 116 -1.22 -11.06 10.42
CA GLU A 116 0.07 -10.47 10.09
C GLU A 116 0.43 -10.70 8.62
N GLU A 117 0.96 -9.68 7.95
CA GLU A 117 1.28 -9.71 6.52
C GLU A 117 2.17 -10.90 6.14
N PRO A 118 3.25 -11.23 6.86
CA PRO A 118 4.10 -12.36 6.51
C PRO A 118 3.37 -13.72 6.59
N ILE A 119 2.43 -13.87 7.54
CA ILE A 119 1.62 -15.11 7.64
C ILE A 119 0.71 -15.22 6.42
N ALA A 120 0.06 -14.12 6.05
CA ALA A 120 -0.82 -14.11 4.89
C ALA A 120 -0.03 -14.38 3.59
N ALA A 121 1.15 -13.78 3.45
CA ALA A 121 2.05 -14.00 2.31
C ALA A 121 2.52 -15.45 2.21
N ALA A 122 2.95 -16.05 3.34
CA ALA A 122 3.37 -17.43 3.40
C ALA A 122 2.25 -18.42 3.01
N VAL A 123 1.03 -18.19 3.53
CA VAL A 123 -0.15 -18.98 3.15
C VAL A 123 -0.45 -18.83 1.66
N GLY A 124 -0.38 -17.60 1.14
CA GLY A 124 -0.61 -17.30 -0.27
C GLY A 124 0.42 -17.95 -1.20
N ALA A 125 1.67 -18.05 -0.74
CA ALA A 125 2.76 -18.72 -1.45
C ALA A 125 2.75 -20.26 -1.30
N GLY A 126 1.82 -20.81 -0.49
CA GLY A 126 1.73 -22.26 -0.25
C GLY A 126 2.88 -22.82 0.58
N LEU A 127 3.54 -22.01 1.42
CA LEU A 127 4.63 -22.48 2.27
C LEU A 127 4.10 -23.38 3.40
N PRO A 128 4.88 -24.42 3.79
CA PRO A 128 4.46 -25.38 4.81
C PRO A 128 4.62 -24.82 6.23
N ILE A 129 3.95 -23.71 6.52
CA ILE A 129 4.11 -22.98 7.77
C ILE A 129 3.64 -23.75 9.02
N SER A 130 2.81 -24.77 8.84
CA SER A 130 2.32 -25.63 9.95
C SER A 130 3.30 -26.71 10.37
N GLU A 131 4.33 -26.94 9.56
CA GLU A 131 5.36 -27.95 9.83
C GLU A 131 6.45 -27.42 10.77
N ALA A 132 7.26 -28.33 11.31
CA ALA A 132 8.39 -28.01 12.18
C ALA A 132 9.62 -27.49 11.40
N THR A 133 9.47 -27.23 10.12
CA THR A 133 10.49 -26.63 9.25
C THR A 133 10.36 -25.11 9.21
N GLY A 134 11.50 -24.40 9.24
CA GLY A 134 11.49 -22.93 9.09
C GLY A 134 11.17 -22.52 7.65
N SER A 135 10.15 -21.69 7.46
CA SER A 135 9.86 -21.04 6.17
C SER A 135 10.14 -19.54 6.30
N MET A 136 10.91 -18.99 5.37
CA MET A 136 11.23 -17.54 5.36
C MET A 136 10.42 -16.82 4.28
N VAL A 137 9.87 -15.68 4.66
CA VAL A 137 9.17 -14.76 3.76
C VAL A 137 9.86 -13.40 3.80
N VAL A 138 10.04 -12.79 2.64
CA VAL A 138 10.43 -11.39 2.47
C VAL A 138 9.36 -10.72 1.61
N ASP A 139 8.58 -9.86 2.22
CA ASP A 139 7.52 -9.09 1.55
C ASP A 139 7.97 -7.63 1.39
N ILE A 140 8.16 -7.20 0.15
CA ILE A 140 8.63 -5.86 -0.19
C ILE A 140 7.46 -5.07 -0.77
N GLY A 141 6.85 -4.24 0.08
CA GLY A 141 5.73 -3.38 -0.28
C GLY A 141 6.15 -2.04 -0.88
N GLY A 142 5.26 -1.05 -0.78
CA GLY A 142 5.55 0.34 -1.13
C GLY A 142 6.33 1.06 -0.04
N GLY A 143 5.85 0.99 1.20
CA GLY A 143 6.41 1.71 2.35
C GLY A 143 7.26 0.85 3.28
N THR A 144 6.98 -0.45 3.38
CA THR A 144 7.66 -1.39 4.31
C THR A 144 8.16 -2.63 3.61
N THR A 145 9.25 -3.19 4.17
CA THR A 145 9.74 -4.54 3.87
C THR A 145 9.57 -5.38 5.14
N GLU A 146 8.76 -6.42 5.07
CA GLU A 146 8.52 -7.37 6.15
C GLU A 146 9.35 -8.64 5.92
N ILE A 147 10.13 -9.02 6.91
CA ILE A 147 10.91 -10.25 6.90
C ILE A 147 10.42 -11.13 8.04
N ALA A 148 10.07 -12.36 7.78
CA ALA A 148 9.67 -13.29 8.83
C ALA A 148 10.13 -14.71 8.58
N VAL A 149 10.46 -15.41 9.66
CA VAL A 149 10.65 -16.85 9.71
C VAL A 149 9.45 -17.46 10.45
N LEU A 150 8.81 -18.41 9.81
CA LEU A 150 7.58 -19.06 10.24
C LEU A 150 7.83 -20.54 10.48
N SER A 151 7.30 -21.08 11.56
CA SER A 151 7.33 -22.53 11.86
C SER A 151 6.17 -22.87 12.81
N LEU A 152 5.62 -24.09 12.71
CA LEU A 152 4.55 -24.58 13.57
C LEU A 152 3.33 -23.65 13.67
N GLY A 153 2.99 -22.96 12.57
CA GLY A 153 1.86 -22.05 12.47
C GLY A 153 2.07 -20.68 13.11
N GLY A 154 3.28 -20.36 13.58
CA GLY A 154 3.61 -19.11 14.24
C GLY A 154 4.80 -18.39 13.63
N VAL A 155 4.96 -17.12 14.01
CA VAL A 155 6.13 -16.30 13.69
C VAL A 155 7.22 -16.59 14.73
N VAL A 156 8.37 -17.11 14.29
CA VAL A 156 9.54 -17.39 15.12
C VAL A 156 10.42 -16.16 15.24
N TYR A 157 10.59 -15.46 14.12
CA TYR A 157 11.37 -14.21 14.03
C TYR A 157 10.70 -13.30 13.00
N SER A 158 10.71 -12.01 13.27
CA SER A 158 10.25 -11.02 12.30
C SER A 158 10.99 -9.69 12.46
N GLU A 159 11.17 -8.99 11.35
CA GLU A 159 11.71 -7.65 11.26
C GLU A 159 10.90 -6.85 10.27
N SER A 160 10.64 -5.59 10.58
CA SER A 160 9.93 -4.65 9.71
C SER A 160 10.82 -3.44 9.44
N LEU A 161 11.12 -3.20 8.18
CA LEU A 161 11.96 -2.10 7.71
C LEU A 161 11.10 -1.07 6.97
N ARG A 162 11.26 0.21 7.30
CA ARG A 162 10.59 1.32 6.57
C ARG A 162 11.38 1.74 5.32
N VAL A 163 11.89 0.76 4.60
CA VAL A 163 12.61 0.92 3.33
C VAL A 163 12.02 -0.06 2.32
N ALA A 164 11.39 0.45 1.27
CA ALA A 164 10.74 -0.36 0.24
C ALA A 164 10.59 0.44 -1.06
N GLY A 165 9.59 0.15 -1.88
CA GLY A 165 9.41 0.72 -3.21
C GLY A 165 9.38 2.24 -3.27
N ASP A 166 8.79 2.91 -2.30
CA ASP A 166 8.72 4.39 -2.25
C ASP A 166 10.09 5.02 -1.96
N ALA A 167 10.93 4.35 -1.13
CA ALA A 167 12.31 4.78 -0.90
C ALA A 167 13.15 4.68 -2.17
N MET A 168 12.98 3.59 -2.95
CA MET A 168 13.64 3.41 -4.24
C MET A 168 13.24 4.51 -5.23
N ASP A 169 11.96 4.86 -5.29
CA ASP A 169 11.46 5.95 -6.16
C ASP A 169 12.05 7.31 -5.75
N ASN A 170 12.16 7.57 -4.44
CA ASN A 170 12.78 8.79 -3.94
C ASN A 170 14.26 8.88 -4.30
N SER A 171 15.01 7.78 -4.13
CA SER A 171 16.42 7.74 -4.54
C SER A 171 16.62 8.00 -6.03
N LEU A 172 15.72 7.49 -6.89
CA LEU A 172 15.73 7.80 -8.32
C LEU A 172 15.48 9.29 -8.59
N LYS A 173 14.54 9.92 -7.88
CA LYS A 173 14.27 11.37 -8.03
C LYS A 173 15.48 12.21 -7.60
N GLU A 174 16.13 11.83 -6.49
CA GLU A 174 17.33 12.50 -6.01
C GLU A 174 18.49 12.36 -6.99
N TYR A 175 18.75 11.15 -7.48
CA TYR A 175 19.77 10.89 -8.50
C TYR A 175 19.53 11.71 -9.77
N MET A 176 18.30 11.74 -10.30
CA MET A 176 17.98 12.53 -11.47
C MET A 176 18.18 14.05 -11.25
N ARG A 177 17.90 14.52 -10.05
CA ARG A 177 18.10 15.92 -9.67
C ARG A 177 19.59 16.26 -9.55
N GLU A 178 20.38 15.42 -8.91
CA GLU A 178 21.79 15.69 -8.63
C GLU A 178 22.68 15.53 -9.86
N GLU A 179 22.50 14.44 -10.59
CA GLU A 179 23.37 14.12 -11.73
C GLU A 179 22.95 14.83 -13.03
N TYR A 180 21.65 15.03 -13.23
CA TYR A 180 21.13 15.56 -14.49
C TYR A 180 20.45 16.93 -14.36
N ASN A 181 20.31 17.49 -13.17
CA ASN A 181 19.51 18.69 -12.87
C ASN A 181 18.08 18.57 -13.40
N LEU A 182 17.51 17.38 -13.37
CA LEU A 182 16.21 17.07 -13.93
C LEU A 182 15.23 16.69 -12.81
N MET A 183 14.14 17.45 -12.66
CA MET A 183 13.08 17.11 -11.73
C MET A 183 12.07 16.18 -12.40
N ILE A 184 11.89 14.99 -11.83
CA ILE A 184 10.88 14.01 -12.24
C ILE A 184 9.84 13.81 -11.14
N GLY A 185 8.61 13.46 -11.52
CA GLY A 185 7.54 13.15 -10.59
C GLY A 185 7.55 11.68 -10.12
N ASP A 186 6.76 11.38 -9.06
CA ASP A 186 6.66 10.04 -8.47
C ASP A 186 6.27 8.96 -9.49
N SER A 187 5.30 9.26 -10.35
CA SER A 187 4.85 8.32 -11.39
C SER A 187 5.93 8.00 -12.42
N THR A 188 6.81 8.96 -12.71
CA THR A 188 7.95 8.74 -13.62
C THR A 188 9.02 7.89 -12.95
N ALA A 189 9.35 8.17 -11.69
CA ALA A 189 10.29 7.38 -10.91
C ALA A 189 9.82 5.92 -10.74
N GLU A 190 8.56 5.71 -10.36
CA GLU A 190 7.96 4.37 -10.26
C GLU A 190 8.02 3.62 -11.59
N LYS A 191 7.78 4.32 -12.71
CA LYS A 191 7.86 3.71 -14.03
C LYS A 191 9.28 3.30 -14.39
N ILE A 192 10.27 4.16 -14.18
CA ILE A 192 11.69 3.84 -14.41
C ILE A 192 12.09 2.60 -13.60
N LYS A 193 11.76 2.59 -12.29
CA LYS A 193 12.04 1.45 -11.41
C LYS A 193 11.46 0.14 -11.95
N LYS A 194 10.21 0.16 -12.42
CA LYS A 194 9.53 -1.04 -12.94
C LYS A 194 10.06 -1.49 -14.29
N ASP A 195 10.42 -0.57 -15.16
CA ASP A 195 10.80 -0.88 -16.55
C ASP A 195 12.26 -1.37 -16.65
N ILE A 196 13.17 -0.79 -15.85
CA ILE A 196 14.61 -1.10 -15.96
C ILE A 196 15.28 -1.48 -14.62
N GLY A 197 14.56 -1.42 -13.50
CA GLY A 197 15.10 -1.80 -12.19
C GLY A 197 15.45 -3.28 -12.14
N THR A 198 16.63 -3.60 -11.58
CA THR A 198 17.09 -4.97 -11.39
C THR A 198 17.93 -5.10 -10.12
N ALA A 199 17.83 -6.24 -9.44
CA ALA A 199 18.65 -6.55 -8.27
C ALA A 199 20.06 -7.03 -8.66
N ILE A 200 20.23 -7.51 -9.89
CA ILE A 200 21.51 -7.97 -10.41
C ILE A 200 21.87 -7.09 -11.61
N PRO A 201 23.05 -6.46 -11.65
CA PRO A 201 23.45 -5.64 -12.78
C PRO A 201 23.33 -6.44 -14.09
N THR A 202 22.46 -5.97 -14.97
CA THR A 202 22.31 -6.49 -16.33
C THR A 202 22.84 -5.45 -17.32
N ASN A 203 23.29 -5.89 -18.49
CA ASN A 203 23.90 -5.01 -19.49
C ASN A 203 23.00 -3.83 -19.86
N ASN A 204 23.53 -2.62 -19.68
CA ASN A 204 23.17 -1.31 -20.24
C ASN A 204 21.74 -1.10 -20.77
N ASN A 205 20.75 -1.28 -19.90
CA ASN A 205 19.40 -0.81 -20.22
C ASN A 205 19.39 0.72 -20.12
N THR A 206 19.07 1.38 -21.23
CA THR A 206 18.88 2.84 -21.27
C THR A 206 17.39 3.16 -21.24
N TYR A 207 17.03 4.23 -20.54
CA TYR A 207 15.65 4.70 -20.44
C TYR A 207 15.58 6.20 -20.75
N ALA A 208 14.74 6.59 -21.71
CA ALA A 208 14.54 8.00 -22.05
C ALA A 208 13.62 8.66 -21.02
N VAL A 209 14.17 9.58 -20.23
CA VAL A 209 13.45 10.28 -19.17
C VAL A 209 13.08 11.69 -19.61
N LYS A 210 11.81 12.10 -19.33
CA LYS A 210 11.35 13.48 -19.46
C LYS A 210 11.06 14.06 -18.08
N GLY A 211 11.53 15.28 -17.85
CA GLY A 211 11.33 16.01 -16.61
C GLY A 211 11.49 17.51 -16.82
N ARG A 212 11.38 18.28 -15.73
CA ARG A 212 11.62 19.73 -15.76
C ARG A 212 13.09 19.99 -15.50
N ASP A 213 13.73 20.71 -16.43
CA ASP A 213 15.10 21.21 -16.22
C ASP A 213 15.12 22.23 -15.08
N LEU A 214 16.08 22.12 -14.17
CA LEU A 214 16.25 23.01 -13.02
C LEU A 214 17.21 24.17 -13.29
N ARG A 215 17.83 24.23 -14.49
CA ARG A 215 18.77 25.28 -14.92
C ARG A 215 18.09 26.37 -15.75
N SER A 216 16.84 26.13 -16.21
CA SER A 216 16.09 27.04 -17.09
C SER A 216 14.96 27.76 -16.36
#